data_318bbbacd6148c031bdc0bb63fcb1740
#
_entry.id   318bbbacd6148c031bdc0bb63fcb1740
#
_cell.length_a   1.000
_cell.length_b   1.000
_cell.length_c   1.000
_cell.angle_alpha   90.00
_cell.angle_beta   90.00
_cell.angle_gamma   90.00
#
_symmetry.space_group_name_H-M   'P 1'
#
loop_
_entity.id
_entity.type
_entity.pdbx_description
1 polymer ?
#
loop_
_entity_poly.entity_id
_entity_poly.type
_entity_poly.pdbx_seq_one_letter_code
_entity_poly.pdbx_strand_id
1 'polypeptide(L)'
;MESVAAFTDTYLPTVNGVTYTVESWRDRWQARGGRMAVVYPGSPDRTPDAGEYPLRSLPLPIYAGYRLGLPRIPDAVTDVDLVHAHTPFAIGLAGLRLARKRNLPLVASFHTPTEEYANYLSSWEPVRERTAAMSQRYESWFLGAADAVIVPSESTGEYVRDSLGVDDPQVVPNGVDTERFRPVDPAPFRERHGLPADRTLVGYTGRHGHEKSLPAIVDACDRLDREVTVVFGGDGPARAELEAAARERDLDARFLGFLDREELPAFYASLDAFLFPSPVETQGLVALESFACGTPVVGVDSGALSDTVDDGETGYHFERGDVDGFADAIARTLAERERLSENCLDRRASISVDHAVDRLAEIYAAVRQ
;
A
#
# COMPACT_ATOMS: atom_id res chain seq x y z
N MET A 1 -18.39 -4.83 19.72
CA MET A 1 -17.76 -4.04 18.63
C MET A 1 -18.85 -3.43 17.76
N GLU A 2 -18.56 -2.29 17.16
CA GLU A 2 -19.49 -1.50 16.36
C GLU A 2 -19.86 -2.19 15.05
N SER A 3 -21.04 -1.79 14.52
CA SER A 3 -21.46 -2.10 13.15
C SER A 3 -21.04 -0.95 12.24
N VAL A 4 -20.16 -1.23 11.29
CA VAL A 4 -19.51 -0.25 10.41
C VAL A 4 -19.99 -0.45 8.96
N ALA A 5 -20.29 0.64 8.25
CA ALA A 5 -20.44 0.64 6.81
C ALA A 5 -19.19 1.26 6.16
N ALA A 6 -18.35 0.44 5.57
CA ALA A 6 -17.15 0.84 4.86
C ALA A 6 -17.46 1.13 3.37
N PHE A 7 -17.14 2.33 2.90
CA PHE A 7 -17.37 2.76 1.54
C PHE A 7 -16.04 2.99 0.81
N THR A 8 -15.80 2.27 -0.26
CA THR A 8 -14.54 2.36 -1.03
C THR A 8 -14.79 2.33 -2.54
N ASP A 9 -14.07 3.14 -3.31
CA ASP A 9 -14.13 3.14 -4.77
C ASP A 9 -13.20 2.10 -5.43
N THR A 10 -12.43 1.35 -4.61
CA THR A 10 -11.58 0.24 -5.08
C THR A 10 -11.68 -0.93 -4.12
N TYR A 11 -11.94 -2.11 -4.67
CA TYR A 11 -12.03 -3.37 -3.93
C TYR A 11 -11.82 -4.55 -4.88
N LEU A 12 -11.73 -5.75 -4.34
CA LEU A 12 -11.58 -6.96 -5.14
C LEU A 12 -12.59 -7.05 -6.31
N PRO A 13 -12.18 -7.54 -7.49
CA PRO A 13 -10.90 -8.18 -7.81
C PRO A 13 -9.76 -7.20 -8.18
N THR A 14 -9.95 -5.89 -8.05
CA THR A 14 -8.89 -4.91 -8.27
C THR A 14 -7.91 -4.99 -7.10
N VAL A 15 -6.65 -5.32 -7.39
CA VAL A 15 -5.58 -5.52 -6.41
C VAL A 15 -4.78 -4.25 -6.25
N ASN A 16 -4.79 -3.68 -5.04
CA ASN A 16 -3.93 -2.56 -4.62
C ASN A 16 -3.88 -2.47 -3.08
N GLY A 17 -3.06 -1.57 -2.54
CA GLY A 17 -2.90 -1.39 -1.10
C GLY A 17 -4.20 -1.08 -0.36
N VAL A 18 -5.06 -0.22 -0.93
CA VAL A 18 -6.36 0.14 -0.33
C VAL A 18 -7.28 -1.08 -0.23
N THR A 19 -7.36 -1.87 -1.32
CA THR A 19 -8.14 -3.10 -1.36
C THR A 19 -7.73 -4.05 -0.25
N TYR A 20 -6.43 -4.32 -0.12
CA TYR A 20 -5.92 -5.23 0.91
C TYR A 20 -6.08 -4.70 2.33
N THR A 21 -5.96 -3.39 2.53
CA THR A 21 -6.23 -2.76 3.81
C THR A 21 -7.69 -2.94 4.24
N VAL A 22 -8.64 -2.59 3.36
CA VAL A 22 -10.08 -2.70 3.66
C VAL A 22 -10.49 -4.16 3.89
N GLU A 23 -9.98 -5.09 3.07
CA GLU A 23 -10.22 -6.53 3.23
C GLU A 23 -9.71 -7.04 4.59
N SER A 24 -8.43 -6.75 4.90
CA SER A 24 -7.78 -7.20 6.14
C SER A 24 -8.46 -6.62 7.39
N TRP A 25 -8.81 -5.33 7.35
CA TRP A 25 -9.53 -4.69 8.45
C TRP A 25 -10.92 -5.29 8.64
N ARG A 26 -11.68 -5.52 7.54
CA ARG A 26 -12.99 -6.18 7.60
C ARG A 26 -12.88 -7.56 8.25
N ASP A 27 -11.99 -8.38 7.75
CA ASP A 27 -11.87 -9.77 8.17
C ASP A 27 -11.47 -9.84 9.65
N ARG A 28 -10.52 -9.01 10.07
CA ARG A 28 -10.08 -8.97 11.46
C ARG A 28 -11.15 -8.36 12.38
N TRP A 29 -11.89 -7.34 11.92
CA TRP A 29 -13.01 -6.77 12.67
C TRP A 29 -14.12 -7.79 12.89
N GLN A 30 -14.47 -8.56 11.86
CA GLN A 30 -15.48 -9.62 11.96
C GLN A 30 -15.01 -10.79 12.84
N ALA A 31 -13.74 -11.19 12.75
CA ALA A 31 -13.17 -12.22 13.62
C ALA A 31 -13.26 -11.86 15.12
N ARG A 32 -13.28 -10.57 15.44
CA ARG A 32 -13.45 -10.04 16.80
C ARG A 32 -14.92 -9.84 17.20
N GLY A 33 -15.89 -10.31 16.39
CA GLY A 33 -17.32 -10.22 16.65
C GLY A 33 -17.95 -8.89 16.25
N GLY A 34 -17.24 -8.01 15.55
CA GLY A 34 -17.79 -6.79 14.95
C GLY A 34 -18.51 -7.08 13.62
N ARG A 35 -19.19 -6.09 13.07
CA ARG A 35 -19.77 -6.13 11.73
C ARG A 35 -19.16 -5.01 10.89
N MET A 36 -18.52 -5.35 9.80
CA MET A 36 -18.06 -4.37 8.80
C MET A 36 -18.61 -4.75 7.43
N ALA A 37 -19.54 -3.93 6.95
CA ALA A 37 -20.18 -4.08 5.65
C ALA A 37 -19.42 -3.24 4.62
N VAL A 38 -18.91 -3.85 3.54
CA VAL A 38 -18.12 -3.15 2.52
C VAL A 38 -18.98 -2.85 1.29
N VAL A 39 -19.09 -1.57 0.94
CA VAL A 39 -19.80 -1.07 -0.26
C VAL A 39 -18.76 -0.63 -1.28
N TYR A 40 -18.81 -1.21 -2.49
CA TYR A 40 -17.76 -1.03 -3.48
C TYR A 40 -18.26 -1.17 -4.93
N PRO A 41 -17.48 -0.77 -5.97
CA PRO A 41 -17.83 -0.98 -7.37
C PRO A 41 -17.76 -2.47 -7.72
N GLY A 42 -18.89 -3.10 -7.99
CA GLY A 42 -18.95 -4.53 -8.34
C GLY A 42 -18.28 -4.85 -9.67
N SER A 43 -17.73 -6.04 -9.79
CA SER A 43 -17.20 -6.63 -11.04
C SER A 43 -17.98 -7.88 -11.41
N PRO A 44 -18.19 -8.16 -12.73
CA PRO A 44 -18.75 -9.42 -13.17
C PRO A 44 -17.83 -10.61 -12.88
N ASP A 45 -16.54 -10.37 -12.65
CA ASP A 45 -15.53 -11.41 -12.46
C ASP A 45 -15.41 -11.88 -11.00
N ARG A 46 -16.28 -11.36 -10.10
CA ARG A 46 -16.25 -11.71 -8.68
C ARG A 46 -17.66 -11.94 -8.13
N THR A 47 -17.81 -13.04 -7.40
CA THR A 47 -18.95 -13.27 -6.52
C THR A 47 -18.66 -12.62 -5.15
N PRO A 48 -19.55 -11.77 -4.62
CA PRO A 48 -19.34 -11.13 -3.34
C PRO A 48 -19.45 -12.12 -2.19
N ASP A 49 -18.64 -11.91 -1.16
CA ASP A 49 -18.71 -12.63 0.11
C ASP A 49 -19.79 -12.05 1.03
N ALA A 50 -20.09 -12.75 2.13
CA ALA A 50 -21.02 -12.25 3.14
C ALA A 50 -20.53 -10.91 3.73
N GLY A 51 -21.42 -9.91 3.75
CA GLY A 51 -21.08 -8.54 4.21
C GLY A 51 -20.51 -7.64 3.12
N GLU A 52 -20.38 -8.12 1.89
CA GLU A 52 -19.98 -7.32 0.73
C GLU A 52 -21.20 -6.88 -0.08
N TYR A 53 -21.20 -5.61 -0.47
CA TYR A 53 -22.31 -4.98 -1.19
C TYR A 53 -21.82 -4.32 -2.49
N PRO A 54 -21.66 -5.12 -3.57
CA PRO A 54 -21.21 -4.59 -4.86
C PRO A 54 -22.29 -3.69 -5.48
N LEU A 55 -21.88 -2.52 -5.90
CA LEU A 55 -22.73 -1.59 -6.64
C LEU A 55 -22.54 -1.76 -8.15
N ARG A 56 -23.56 -1.39 -8.93
CA ARG A 56 -23.40 -1.30 -10.38
C ARG A 56 -22.25 -0.38 -10.73
N SER A 57 -21.44 -0.80 -11.67
CA SER A 57 -20.23 -0.07 -12.05
C SER A 57 -19.96 -0.17 -13.55
N LEU A 58 -19.16 0.77 -14.06
CA LEU A 58 -18.67 0.77 -15.44
C LEU A 58 -17.13 0.68 -15.42
N PRO A 59 -16.49 -0.01 -16.35
CA PRO A 59 -15.05 0.05 -16.51
C PRO A 59 -14.57 1.49 -16.68
N LEU A 60 -13.45 1.84 -16.06
CA LEU A 60 -12.81 3.15 -16.20
C LEU A 60 -11.76 3.08 -17.33
N PRO A 61 -12.01 3.63 -18.53
CA PRO A 61 -11.15 3.41 -19.70
C PRO A 61 -9.74 3.96 -19.54
N ILE A 62 -9.57 5.01 -18.71
CA ILE A 62 -8.28 5.69 -18.47
C ILE A 62 -7.40 4.98 -17.44
N TYR A 63 -7.95 4.00 -16.70
CA TYR A 63 -7.21 3.29 -15.67
C TYR A 63 -7.57 1.80 -15.69
N ALA A 64 -6.72 1.00 -16.34
CA ALA A 64 -6.98 -0.43 -16.52
C ALA A 64 -7.21 -1.16 -15.18
N GLY A 65 -8.24 -2.00 -15.13
CA GLY A 65 -8.59 -2.74 -13.92
C GLY A 65 -9.46 -1.97 -12.90
N TYR A 66 -9.67 -0.65 -13.08
CA TYR A 66 -10.54 0.14 -12.21
C TYR A 66 -11.95 0.28 -12.77
N ARG A 67 -12.91 0.48 -11.86
CA ARG A 67 -14.33 0.61 -12.20
C ARG A 67 -14.94 1.82 -11.50
N LEU A 68 -15.74 2.57 -12.21
CA LEU A 68 -16.52 3.68 -11.65
C LEU A 68 -17.83 3.14 -11.10
N GLY A 69 -18.01 3.16 -9.79
CA GLY A 69 -19.24 2.76 -9.12
C GLY A 69 -20.36 3.79 -9.27
N LEU A 70 -21.59 3.32 -9.45
CA LEU A 70 -22.76 4.19 -9.41
C LEU A 70 -23.17 4.40 -7.95
N PRO A 71 -23.15 5.64 -7.43
CA PRO A 71 -23.37 5.92 -6.01
C PRO A 71 -24.80 5.59 -5.59
N ARG A 72 -24.95 4.49 -4.88
CA ARG A 72 -26.20 4.03 -4.27
C ARG A 72 -25.91 3.57 -2.85
N ILE A 73 -26.84 3.78 -1.96
CA ILE A 73 -26.78 3.27 -0.58
C ILE A 73 -27.65 2.02 -0.52
N PRO A 74 -27.06 0.81 -0.31
CA PRO A 74 -27.84 -0.40 -0.08
C PRO A 74 -28.64 -0.30 1.23
N ASP A 75 -29.87 -0.80 1.23
CA ASP A 75 -30.71 -0.76 2.45
C ASP A 75 -30.07 -1.53 3.62
N ALA A 76 -29.35 -2.62 3.30
CA ALA A 76 -28.67 -3.47 4.27
C ALA A 76 -27.53 -2.78 5.08
N VAL A 77 -27.05 -1.63 4.61
CA VAL A 77 -25.98 -0.86 5.31
C VAL A 77 -26.51 0.43 5.97
N THR A 78 -27.82 0.59 6.07
CA THR A 78 -28.43 1.80 6.66
C THR A 78 -28.61 1.69 8.18
N ASP A 79 -28.51 0.50 8.73
CA ASP A 79 -28.58 0.21 10.19
C ASP A 79 -27.19 -0.16 10.68
N VAL A 80 -26.38 0.86 10.92
CA VAL A 80 -24.99 0.79 11.37
C VAL A 80 -24.72 1.87 12.41
N ASP A 81 -23.68 1.70 13.19
CA ASP A 81 -23.28 2.64 14.23
C ASP A 81 -22.48 3.82 13.66
N LEU A 82 -21.70 3.61 12.60
CA LEU A 82 -20.88 4.63 11.96
C LEU A 82 -20.59 4.29 10.48
N VAL A 83 -20.15 5.29 9.74
CA VAL A 83 -19.69 5.16 8.36
C VAL A 83 -18.19 5.38 8.30
N HIS A 84 -17.47 4.52 7.54
CA HIS A 84 -16.06 4.70 7.22
C HIS A 84 -15.88 4.85 5.70
N ALA A 85 -15.44 6.01 5.26
CA ALA A 85 -15.18 6.28 3.84
C ALA A 85 -13.67 6.18 3.56
N HIS A 86 -13.27 5.22 2.72
CA HIS A 86 -11.86 4.95 2.38
C HIS A 86 -11.36 5.72 1.16
N THR A 87 -12.25 6.33 0.40
CA THR A 87 -11.90 7.08 -0.81
C THR A 87 -12.84 8.26 -0.98
N PRO A 88 -12.40 9.39 -1.52
CA PRO A 88 -13.24 10.58 -1.68
C PRO A 88 -14.08 10.59 -2.97
N PHE A 89 -14.21 9.46 -3.70
CA PHE A 89 -14.90 9.43 -4.99
C PHE A 89 -16.39 9.07 -4.86
N ALA A 90 -16.98 8.52 -5.93
CA ALA A 90 -18.44 8.32 -6.03
C ALA A 90 -19.03 7.48 -4.88
N ILE A 91 -18.34 6.41 -4.49
CA ILE A 91 -18.79 5.50 -3.43
C ILE A 91 -18.56 6.13 -2.05
N GLY A 92 -17.39 6.74 -1.81
CA GLY A 92 -17.11 7.46 -0.56
C GLY A 92 -18.08 8.63 -0.33
N LEU A 93 -18.46 9.36 -1.40
CA LEU A 93 -19.53 10.38 -1.32
C LEU A 93 -20.90 9.80 -0.96
N ALA A 94 -21.21 8.57 -1.39
CA ALA A 94 -22.44 7.90 -0.95
C ALA A 94 -22.38 7.59 0.55
N GLY A 95 -21.20 7.22 1.08
CA GLY A 95 -20.96 7.08 2.52
C GLY A 95 -21.19 8.38 3.30
N LEU A 96 -20.57 9.48 2.86
CA LEU A 96 -20.80 10.82 3.45
C LEU A 96 -22.28 11.22 3.43
N ARG A 97 -22.99 10.92 2.32
CA ARG A 97 -24.44 11.18 2.23
C ARG A 97 -25.23 10.32 3.21
N LEU A 98 -24.86 9.06 3.41
CA LEU A 98 -25.50 8.18 4.43
C LEU A 98 -25.30 8.75 5.82
N ALA A 99 -24.05 9.07 6.20
CA ALA A 99 -23.70 9.62 7.49
C ALA A 99 -24.54 10.86 7.82
N ARG A 100 -24.57 11.84 6.89
CA ARG A 100 -25.37 13.07 7.05
C ARG A 100 -26.89 12.80 7.13
N LYS A 101 -27.41 11.90 6.29
CA LYS A 101 -28.86 11.60 6.25
C LYS A 101 -29.34 10.91 7.53
N ARG A 102 -28.49 10.10 8.16
CA ARG A 102 -28.81 9.29 9.34
C ARG A 102 -28.24 9.88 10.63
N ASN A 103 -27.52 10.99 10.55
CA ASN A 103 -26.78 11.60 11.65
C ASN A 103 -25.86 10.58 12.34
N LEU A 104 -25.07 9.86 11.51
CA LEU A 104 -24.08 8.89 11.96
C LEU A 104 -22.69 9.52 11.96
N PRO A 105 -21.80 9.13 12.87
CA PRO A 105 -20.39 9.49 12.78
C PRO A 105 -19.77 9.05 11.46
N LEU A 106 -18.89 9.89 10.90
CA LEU A 106 -18.13 9.64 9.69
C LEU A 106 -16.64 9.62 10.00
N VAL A 107 -16.01 8.50 9.73
CA VAL A 107 -14.54 8.38 9.67
C VAL A 107 -14.12 8.39 8.21
N ALA A 108 -13.05 9.10 7.88
CA ALA A 108 -12.47 9.11 6.54
C ALA A 108 -11.01 8.67 6.58
N SER A 109 -10.63 7.71 5.73
CA SER A 109 -9.23 7.34 5.52
C SER A 109 -8.65 8.09 4.32
N PHE A 110 -7.42 8.55 4.49
CA PHE A 110 -6.60 9.07 3.42
C PHE A 110 -5.54 8.04 3.03
N HIS A 111 -5.71 7.40 1.88
CA HIS A 111 -4.83 6.33 1.42
C HIS A 111 -3.85 6.77 0.33
N THR A 112 -4.23 7.72 -0.52
CA THR A 112 -3.41 8.13 -1.68
C THR A 112 -3.84 9.54 -2.09
N PRO A 113 -2.89 10.47 -2.28
CA PRO A 113 -3.20 11.80 -2.82
C PRO A 113 -3.87 11.69 -4.20
N THR A 114 -5.00 12.38 -4.41
CA THR A 114 -5.68 12.35 -5.72
C THR A 114 -4.87 13.01 -6.82
N GLU A 115 -3.91 13.86 -6.49
CA GLU A 115 -2.97 14.46 -7.43
C GLU A 115 -2.07 13.43 -8.11
N GLU A 116 -1.80 12.28 -7.49
CA GLU A 116 -1.09 11.18 -8.15
C GLU A 116 -1.88 10.64 -9.36
N TYR A 117 -3.20 10.65 -9.29
CA TYR A 117 -4.04 10.27 -10.43
C TYR A 117 -4.04 11.35 -11.53
N ALA A 118 -3.77 12.62 -11.20
CA ALA A 118 -3.69 13.71 -12.16
C ALA A 118 -2.52 13.52 -13.16
N ASN A 119 -1.45 12.87 -12.73
CA ASN A 119 -0.31 12.54 -13.59
C ASN A 119 -0.68 11.59 -14.74
N TYR A 120 -1.74 10.81 -14.58
CA TYR A 120 -2.27 9.92 -15.64
C TYR A 120 -3.26 10.64 -16.57
N LEU A 121 -3.79 11.82 -16.18
CA LEU A 121 -4.82 12.53 -16.94
C LEU A 121 -4.25 13.50 -17.98
N SER A 122 -3.06 14.06 -17.76
CA SER A 122 -2.46 15.02 -18.68
C SER A 122 -0.95 15.14 -18.50
N SER A 123 -0.22 15.19 -19.63
CA SER A 123 1.20 15.54 -19.67
C SER A 123 1.45 17.05 -19.75
N TRP A 124 0.38 17.87 -19.85
CA TRP A 124 0.50 19.33 -19.99
C TRP A 124 0.52 20.01 -18.63
N GLU A 125 1.65 20.60 -18.27
CA GLU A 125 1.96 21.13 -16.93
C GLU A 125 0.92 22.11 -16.37
N PRO A 126 0.41 23.14 -17.10
CA PRO A 126 -0.61 24.03 -16.57
C PRO A 126 -1.96 23.37 -16.26
N VAL A 127 -2.30 22.29 -16.97
CA VAL A 127 -3.51 21.49 -16.69
C VAL A 127 -3.29 20.65 -15.46
N ARG A 128 -2.11 20.07 -15.31
CA ARG A 128 -1.73 19.26 -14.15
C ARG A 128 -1.76 20.08 -12.85
N GLU A 129 -1.16 21.28 -12.83
CA GLU A 129 -1.18 22.16 -11.65
C GLU A 129 -2.60 22.57 -11.24
N ARG A 130 -3.44 22.95 -12.22
CA ARG A 130 -4.84 23.29 -11.93
C ARG A 130 -5.63 22.09 -11.41
N THR A 131 -5.40 20.91 -11.99
CA THR A 131 -6.07 19.68 -11.57
C THR A 131 -5.64 19.32 -10.15
N ALA A 132 -4.34 19.40 -9.83
CA ALA A 132 -3.81 19.18 -8.49
C ALA A 132 -4.44 20.11 -7.44
N ALA A 133 -4.47 21.43 -7.71
CA ALA A 133 -5.07 22.41 -6.80
C ALA A 133 -6.58 22.19 -6.60
N MET A 134 -7.30 21.77 -7.64
CA MET A 134 -8.73 21.42 -7.51
C MET A 134 -8.92 20.13 -6.71
N SER A 135 -8.05 19.15 -6.92
CA SER A 135 -8.05 17.87 -6.17
C SER A 135 -7.81 18.11 -4.69
N GLN A 136 -6.79 18.90 -4.33
CA GLN A 136 -6.48 19.24 -2.94
C GLN A 136 -7.65 19.96 -2.25
N ARG A 137 -8.30 20.93 -2.92
CA ARG A 137 -9.48 21.60 -2.35
C ARG A 137 -10.66 20.64 -2.16
N TYR A 138 -10.82 19.71 -3.07
CA TYR A 138 -11.86 18.70 -2.99
C TYR A 138 -11.59 17.71 -1.84
N GLU A 139 -10.36 17.22 -1.71
CA GLU A 139 -9.93 16.35 -0.60
C GLU A 139 -10.08 17.06 0.74
N SER A 140 -9.59 18.31 0.86
CA SER A 140 -9.77 19.15 2.06
C SER A 140 -11.23 19.27 2.45
N TRP A 141 -12.12 19.54 1.49
CA TRP A 141 -13.56 19.61 1.73
C TRP A 141 -14.14 18.26 2.19
N PHE A 142 -13.73 17.16 1.57
CA PHE A 142 -14.23 15.82 1.90
C PHE A 142 -13.75 15.36 3.28
N LEU A 143 -12.46 15.52 3.56
CA LEU A 143 -11.86 15.14 4.84
C LEU A 143 -12.37 16.04 5.98
N GLY A 144 -12.51 17.35 5.73
CA GLY A 144 -13.09 18.29 6.69
C GLY A 144 -14.57 18.05 7.01
N ALA A 145 -15.25 17.14 6.29
CA ALA A 145 -16.61 16.73 6.60
C ALA A 145 -16.69 15.52 7.53
N ALA A 146 -15.56 14.88 7.85
CA ALA A 146 -15.47 13.72 8.73
C ALA A 146 -15.28 14.13 10.19
N ASP A 147 -15.77 13.30 11.10
CA ASP A 147 -15.58 13.46 12.56
C ASP A 147 -14.19 13.01 13.01
N ALA A 148 -13.55 12.11 12.23
CA ALA A 148 -12.15 11.75 12.38
C ALA A 148 -11.54 11.41 11.01
N VAL A 149 -10.27 11.78 10.82
CA VAL A 149 -9.49 11.45 9.62
C VAL A 149 -8.37 10.51 10.00
N ILE A 150 -8.22 9.41 9.27
CA ILE A 150 -7.20 8.39 9.45
C ILE A 150 -6.18 8.47 8.33
N VAL A 151 -4.91 8.41 8.70
CA VAL A 151 -3.76 8.37 7.79
C VAL A 151 -2.85 7.18 8.12
N PRO A 152 -2.12 6.59 7.14
CA PRO A 152 -1.37 5.37 7.38
C PRO A 152 0.03 5.58 7.98
N SER A 153 0.56 6.82 7.97
CA SER A 153 1.90 7.17 8.47
C SER A 153 1.96 8.59 8.99
N GLU A 154 2.99 8.93 9.77
CA GLU A 154 3.20 10.28 10.31
C GLU A 154 3.44 11.31 9.19
N SER A 155 4.29 10.99 8.20
CA SER A 155 4.54 11.88 7.05
C SER A 155 3.28 12.13 6.22
N THR A 156 2.41 11.12 6.06
CA THR A 156 1.11 11.32 5.44
C THR A 156 0.22 12.20 6.32
N GLY A 157 0.30 12.08 7.64
CA GLY A 157 -0.39 12.95 8.59
C GLY A 157 0.05 14.41 8.49
N GLU A 158 1.34 14.64 8.38
CA GLU A 158 1.91 15.98 8.13
C GLU A 158 1.39 16.57 6.81
N TYR A 159 1.43 15.79 5.72
CA TYR A 159 0.88 16.22 4.44
C TYR A 159 -0.61 16.60 4.54
N VAL A 160 -1.41 15.77 5.20
CA VAL A 160 -2.86 16.01 5.37
C VAL A 160 -3.12 17.23 6.24
N ARG A 161 -2.31 17.45 7.26
CA ARG A 161 -2.39 18.64 8.13
C ARG A 161 -2.00 19.91 7.37
N ASP A 162 -0.83 19.91 6.74
CA ASP A 162 -0.22 21.10 6.17
C ASP A 162 -0.83 21.48 4.81
N SER A 163 -1.16 20.49 3.98
CA SER A 163 -1.64 20.72 2.61
C SER A 163 -3.15 20.67 2.49
N LEU A 164 -3.85 19.91 3.33
CA LEU A 164 -5.30 19.71 3.26
C LEU A 164 -6.06 20.38 4.42
N GLY A 165 -5.36 20.91 5.44
CA GLY A 165 -5.95 21.66 6.54
C GLY A 165 -6.79 20.83 7.51
N VAL A 166 -6.40 19.58 7.74
CA VAL A 166 -6.99 18.72 8.78
C VAL A 166 -6.17 18.85 10.06
N ASP A 167 -6.75 19.34 11.13
CA ASP A 167 -6.02 19.71 12.35
C ASP A 167 -5.40 18.53 13.10
N ASP A 168 -6.06 17.38 13.15
CA ASP A 168 -5.67 16.23 13.97
C ASP A 168 -5.89 14.88 13.24
N PRO A 169 -5.13 14.61 12.16
CA PRO A 169 -5.21 13.31 11.48
C PRO A 169 -4.66 12.20 12.40
N GLN A 170 -5.43 11.13 12.57
CA GLN A 170 -5.08 10.00 13.43
C GLN A 170 -4.26 8.97 12.66
N VAL A 171 -3.06 8.66 13.13
CA VAL A 171 -2.21 7.65 12.49
C VAL A 171 -2.71 6.25 12.86
N VAL A 172 -3.13 5.52 11.84
CA VAL A 172 -3.50 4.10 11.91
C VAL A 172 -2.80 3.38 10.79
N PRO A 173 -1.76 2.59 11.06
CA PRO A 173 -1.08 1.84 10.02
C PRO A 173 -2.07 0.89 9.32
N ASN A 174 -1.88 0.65 8.03
CA ASN A 174 -2.74 -0.29 7.30
C ASN A 174 -2.70 -1.70 7.91
N GLY A 175 -1.54 -2.06 8.44
CA GLY A 175 -1.30 -3.36 9.05
C GLY A 175 -1.07 -4.49 8.04
N VAL A 176 -0.31 -5.47 8.45
CA VAL A 176 -0.02 -6.68 7.68
C VAL A 176 -0.59 -7.90 8.40
N ASP A 177 -1.15 -8.83 7.65
CA ASP A 177 -1.53 -10.14 8.18
C ASP A 177 -0.26 -10.97 8.50
N THR A 178 0.21 -10.84 9.76
CA THR A 178 1.43 -11.50 10.23
C THR A 178 1.27 -13.03 10.44
N GLU A 179 0.09 -13.59 10.30
CA GLU A 179 -0.13 -15.04 10.23
C GLU A 179 0.22 -15.55 8.82
N ARG A 180 -0.11 -14.79 7.78
CA ARG A 180 0.24 -15.05 6.39
C ARG A 180 1.69 -14.66 6.11
N PHE A 181 2.06 -13.40 6.34
CA PHE A 181 3.41 -12.88 6.14
C PHE A 181 4.28 -13.21 7.35
N ARG A 182 5.10 -14.24 7.19
CA ARG A 182 6.00 -14.76 8.22
C ARG A 182 7.20 -15.44 7.57
N PRO A 183 8.28 -15.66 8.32
CA PRO A 183 9.39 -16.47 7.82
C PRO A 183 8.90 -17.85 7.39
N VAL A 184 9.26 -18.22 6.16
CA VAL A 184 8.98 -19.55 5.57
C VAL A 184 10.24 -20.09 4.90
N ASP A 185 10.30 -21.40 4.63
CA ASP A 185 11.38 -21.95 3.83
C ASP A 185 11.32 -21.44 2.39
N PRO A 186 12.33 -20.71 1.90
CA PRO A 186 12.34 -20.15 0.55
C PRO A 186 12.72 -21.18 -0.53
N ALA A 187 13.25 -22.35 -0.17
CA ALA A 187 13.81 -23.29 -1.13
C ALA A 187 12.81 -23.77 -2.19
N PRO A 188 11.54 -24.12 -1.84
CA PRO A 188 10.56 -24.50 -2.86
C PRO A 188 10.20 -23.40 -3.84
N PHE A 189 10.20 -22.13 -3.38
CA PHE A 189 9.93 -20.98 -4.23
C PHE A 189 11.12 -20.73 -5.19
N ARG A 190 12.35 -20.75 -4.65
CA ARG A 190 13.57 -20.58 -5.48
C ARG A 190 13.65 -21.67 -6.55
N GLU A 191 13.37 -22.94 -6.21
CA GLU A 191 13.37 -24.03 -7.18
C GLU A 191 12.31 -23.83 -8.29
N ARG A 192 11.07 -23.50 -7.90
CA ARG A 192 9.96 -23.29 -8.84
C ARG A 192 10.24 -22.17 -9.85
N HIS A 193 10.87 -21.10 -9.39
CA HIS A 193 11.17 -19.92 -10.22
C HIS A 193 12.57 -19.93 -10.82
N GLY A 194 13.34 -21.01 -10.67
CA GLY A 194 14.70 -21.16 -11.22
C GLY A 194 15.67 -20.13 -10.64
N LEU A 195 15.49 -19.71 -9.38
CA LEU A 195 16.37 -18.79 -8.68
C LEU A 195 17.57 -19.55 -8.09
N PRO A 196 18.78 -18.98 -8.14
CA PRO A 196 19.97 -19.64 -7.62
C PRO A 196 19.89 -19.83 -6.10
N ALA A 197 20.28 -21.03 -5.64
CA ALA A 197 20.22 -21.37 -4.21
C ALA A 197 21.35 -20.74 -3.39
N ASP A 198 22.50 -20.51 -4.02
CA ASP A 198 23.77 -20.12 -3.41
C ASP A 198 24.18 -18.66 -3.69
N ARG A 199 23.30 -17.88 -4.32
CA ARG A 199 23.56 -16.45 -4.61
C ARG A 199 22.77 -15.53 -3.68
N THR A 200 23.32 -14.35 -3.45
CA THR A 200 22.62 -13.23 -2.81
C THR A 200 21.51 -12.76 -3.73
N LEU A 201 20.29 -12.73 -3.21
CA LEU A 201 19.12 -12.25 -3.92
C LEU A 201 18.65 -10.92 -3.32
N VAL A 202 18.52 -9.92 -4.15
CA VAL A 202 17.86 -8.65 -3.80
C VAL A 202 16.68 -8.45 -4.73
N GLY A 203 15.65 -7.72 -4.33
CA GLY A 203 14.52 -7.61 -5.25
C GLY A 203 13.43 -6.66 -4.84
N TYR A 204 12.41 -6.60 -5.69
CA TYR A 204 11.23 -5.76 -5.54
C TYR A 204 9.98 -6.55 -5.94
N THR A 205 8.86 -6.29 -5.30
CA THR A 205 7.55 -6.74 -5.78
C THR A 205 6.53 -5.61 -5.74
N GLY A 206 5.68 -5.58 -6.75
CA GLY A 206 4.64 -4.56 -6.89
C GLY A 206 4.40 -4.18 -8.35
N ARG A 207 3.58 -3.14 -8.56
CA ARG A 207 3.35 -2.62 -9.90
C ARG A 207 4.61 -1.98 -10.47
N HIS A 208 5.01 -2.36 -11.69
CA HIS A 208 6.13 -1.74 -12.41
C HIS A 208 5.66 -0.43 -13.07
N GLY A 209 5.31 0.56 -12.24
CA GLY A 209 4.96 1.92 -12.69
C GLY A 209 6.19 2.82 -12.79
N HIS A 210 6.16 3.81 -13.68
CA HIS A 210 7.29 4.77 -13.81
C HIS A 210 7.50 5.58 -12.53
N GLU A 211 6.42 5.84 -11.77
CA GLU A 211 6.46 6.53 -10.47
C GLU A 211 7.22 5.74 -9.39
N LYS A 212 7.44 4.44 -9.57
CA LYS A 212 8.16 3.57 -8.61
C LYS A 212 9.67 3.64 -8.74
N SER A 213 10.20 4.35 -9.74
CA SER A 213 11.64 4.57 -9.95
C SER A 213 12.48 3.29 -9.99
N LEU A 214 11.91 2.17 -10.46
CA LEU A 214 12.56 0.84 -10.45
C LEU A 214 13.89 0.76 -11.23
N PRO A 215 14.15 1.54 -12.30
CA PRO A 215 15.47 1.54 -12.95
C PRO A 215 16.62 1.88 -11.99
N ALA A 216 16.37 2.65 -10.92
CA ALA A 216 17.38 2.94 -9.90
C ALA A 216 17.92 1.66 -9.21
N ILE A 217 17.10 0.59 -9.10
CA ILE A 217 17.55 -0.71 -8.57
C ILE A 217 18.64 -1.29 -9.48
N VAL A 218 18.42 -1.26 -10.78
CA VAL A 218 19.37 -1.77 -11.78
C VAL A 218 20.66 -0.96 -11.72
N ASP A 219 20.55 0.38 -11.68
CA ASP A 219 21.69 1.29 -11.62
C ASP A 219 22.52 1.09 -10.34
N ALA A 220 21.89 0.89 -9.19
CA ALA A 220 22.57 0.67 -7.92
C ALA A 220 23.21 -0.72 -7.85
N CYS A 221 22.52 -1.77 -8.32
CA CYS A 221 23.06 -3.13 -8.32
C CYS A 221 24.28 -3.28 -9.25
N ASP A 222 24.35 -2.54 -10.37
CA ASP A 222 25.50 -2.49 -11.26
C ASP A 222 26.77 -1.91 -10.61
N ARG A 223 26.59 -1.12 -9.53
CA ARG A 223 27.69 -0.49 -8.78
C ARG A 223 28.21 -1.30 -7.61
N LEU A 224 27.59 -2.43 -7.29
CA LEU A 224 28.02 -3.26 -6.18
C LEU A 224 29.32 -4.00 -6.51
N ASP A 225 30.25 -4.02 -5.56
CA ASP A 225 31.50 -4.79 -5.65
C ASP A 225 31.30 -6.31 -5.50
N ARG A 226 30.06 -6.79 -5.57
CA ARG A 226 29.67 -8.19 -5.42
C ARG A 226 28.57 -8.57 -6.39
N GLU A 227 28.60 -9.82 -6.84
CA GLU A 227 27.53 -10.35 -7.67
C GLU A 227 26.25 -10.56 -6.85
N VAL A 228 25.14 -10.05 -7.37
CA VAL A 228 23.78 -10.26 -6.85
C VAL A 228 22.86 -10.71 -7.99
N THR A 229 21.83 -11.48 -7.67
CA THR A 229 20.71 -11.71 -8.59
C THR A 229 19.57 -10.79 -8.17
N VAL A 230 19.06 -9.97 -9.10
CA VAL A 230 17.95 -9.07 -8.85
C VAL A 230 16.64 -9.75 -9.25
N VAL A 231 15.65 -9.79 -8.34
CA VAL A 231 14.39 -10.49 -8.60
C VAL A 231 13.24 -9.49 -8.59
N PHE A 232 12.53 -9.37 -9.71
CA PHE A 232 11.36 -8.51 -9.85
C PHE A 232 10.08 -9.33 -9.90
N GLY A 233 9.21 -9.17 -8.90
CA GLY A 233 7.84 -9.65 -8.88
C GLY A 233 6.87 -8.55 -9.33
N GLY A 234 5.81 -8.94 -10.04
CA GLY A 234 4.83 -8.00 -10.57
C GLY A 234 4.99 -7.67 -12.03
N ASP A 235 4.21 -6.69 -12.48
CA ASP A 235 4.18 -6.24 -13.88
C ASP A 235 3.73 -4.77 -13.97
N GLY A 236 3.88 -4.16 -15.13
CA GLY A 236 3.43 -2.80 -15.38
C GLY A 236 4.11 -2.11 -16.56
N PRO A 237 3.74 -0.85 -16.84
CA PRO A 237 4.19 -0.13 -18.02
C PRO A 237 5.72 0.06 -18.12
N ALA A 238 6.43 0.13 -16.99
CA ALA A 238 7.88 0.29 -16.96
C ALA A 238 8.67 -1.02 -17.13
N ARG A 239 8.02 -2.18 -17.23
CA ARG A 239 8.69 -3.48 -17.27
C ARG A 239 9.67 -3.61 -18.44
N ALA A 240 9.25 -3.24 -19.64
CA ALA A 240 10.11 -3.38 -20.84
C ALA A 240 11.39 -2.52 -20.75
N GLU A 241 11.27 -1.32 -20.19
CA GLU A 241 12.39 -0.43 -19.90
C GLU A 241 13.35 -1.04 -18.87
N LEU A 242 12.78 -1.60 -17.80
CA LEU A 242 13.54 -2.25 -16.74
C LEU A 242 14.30 -3.48 -17.24
N GLU A 243 13.67 -4.33 -18.07
CA GLU A 243 14.33 -5.47 -18.72
C GLU A 243 15.45 -5.03 -19.68
N ALA A 244 15.26 -3.92 -20.39
CA ALA A 244 16.29 -3.35 -21.27
C ALA A 244 17.48 -2.83 -20.45
N ALA A 245 17.23 -2.06 -19.40
CA ALA A 245 18.25 -1.53 -18.51
C ALA A 245 19.11 -2.63 -17.86
N ALA A 246 18.49 -3.71 -17.40
CA ALA A 246 19.22 -4.85 -16.83
C ALA A 246 20.12 -5.56 -17.88
N ARG A 247 19.61 -5.74 -19.10
CA ARG A 247 20.39 -6.33 -20.20
C ARG A 247 21.58 -5.48 -20.64
N GLU A 248 21.42 -4.16 -20.71
CA GLU A 248 22.49 -3.23 -21.06
C GLU A 248 23.68 -3.27 -20.09
N ARG A 249 23.41 -3.61 -18.82
CA ARG A 249 24.44 -3.71 -17.76
C ARG A 249 24.90 -5.15 -17.48
N ASP A 250 24.46 -6.12 -18.28
CA ASP A 250 24.74 -7.55 -18.07
C ASP A 250 24.41 -8.03 -16.65
N LEU A 251 23.37 -7.44 -16.03
CA LEU A 251 22.93 -7.75 -14.68
C LEU A 251 22.08 -9.02 -14.66
N ASP A 252 22.36 -9.97 -13.74
CA ASP A 252 21.51 -11.16 -13.53
C ASP A 252 20.17 -10.74 -12.90
N ALA A 253 19.20 -10.42 -13.75
CA ALA A 253 17.87 -10.00 -13.36
C ALA A 253 16.81 -11.04 -13.74
N ARG A 254 15.89 -11.33 -12.82
CA ARG A 254 14.80 -12.30 -12.99
C ARG A 254 13.47 -11.60 -12.86
N PHE A 255 12.61 -11.74 -13.87
CA PHE A 255 11.29 -11.11 -13.94
C PHE A 255 10.21 -12.19 -13.82
N LEU A 256 9.62 -12.33 -12.63
CA LEU A 256 8.70 -13.43 -12.31
C LEU A 256 7.26 -13.16 -12.79
N GLY A 257 6.94 -11.91 -13.15
CA GLY A 257 5.57 -11.52 -13.45
C GLY A 257 4.72 -11.40 -12.19
N PHE A 258 3.40 -11.41 -12.37
CA PHE A 258 2.47 -11.35 -11.25
C PHE A 258 2.63 -12.59 -10.35
N LEU A 259 2.78 -12.35 -9.05
CA LEU A 259 2.83 -13.38 -8.01
C LEU A 259 1.51 -13.41 -7.25
N ASP A 260 0.98 -14.59 -7.03
CA ASP A 260 -0.19 -14.76 -6.17
C ASP A 260 0.16 -14.39 -4.72
N ARG A 261 -0.83 -13.88 -3.99
CA ARG A 261 -0.62 -13.40 -2.61
C ARG A 261 -0.08 -14.49 -1.68
N GLU A 262 -0.40 -15.75 -1.95
CA GLU A 262 0.10 -16.93 -1.23
C GLU A 262 1.57 -17.19 -1.46
N GLU A 263 2.16 -16.72 -2.57
CA GLU A 263 3.57 -16.88 -2.90
C GLU A 263 4.45 -15.77 -2.31
N LEU A 264 3.85 -14.59 -1.99
CA LEU A 264 4.59 -13.43 -1.52
C LEU A 264 5.42 -13.68 -0.25
N PRO A 265 4.97 -14.43 0.77
CA PRO A 265 5.83 -14.74 1.92
C PRO A 265 7.11 -15.47 1.53
N ALA A 266 7.03 -16.43 0.59
CA ALA A 266 8.20 -17.16 0.11
C ALA A 266 9.08 -16.30 -0.82
N PHE A 267 8.48 -15.38 -1.58
CA PHE A 267 9.23 -14.36 -2.34
C PHE A 267 10.08 -13.51 -1.39
N TYR A 268 9.47 -12.88 -0.37
CA TYR A 268 10.21 -12.06 0.60
C TYR A 268 11.28 -12.88 1.32
N ALA A 269 10.94 -14.06 1.85
CA ALA A 269 11.89 -14.92 2.52
C ALA A 269 13.05 -15.39 1.62
N SER A 270 12.89 -15.32 0.29
CA SER A 270 13.95 -15.64 -0.67
C SER A 270 14.98 -14.53 -0.83
N LEU A 271 14.66 -13.30 -0.41
CA LEU A 271 15.53 -12.14 -0.59
C LEU A 271 16.44 -11.93 0.63
N ASP A 272 17.64 -11.43 0.36
CA ASP A 272 18.57 -10.94 1.36
C ASP A 272 18.32 -9.46 1.71
N ALA A 273 17.73 -8.70 0.77
CA ALA A 273 17.23 -7.35 0.97
C ALA A 273 16.10 -7.04 -0.02
N PHE A 274 15.08 -6.32 0.45
CA PHE A 274 14.01 -5.77 -0.38
C PHE A 274 14.36 -4.33 -0.77
N LEU A 275 14.33 -4.00 -2.08
CA LEU A 275 14.75 -2.71 -2.61
C LEU A 275 13.55 -1.86 -2.99
N PHE A 276 13.39 -0.71 -2.35
CA PHE A 276 12.18 0.10 -2.48
C PHE A 276 12.47 1.57 -2.82
N PRO A 277 12.78 1.90 -4.10
CA PRO A 277 13.13 3.26 -4.52
C PRO A 277 11.91 4.16 -4.81
N SER A 278 10.70 3.78 -4.38
CA SER A 278 9.46 4.52 -4.67
C SER A 278 9.31 5.76 -3.79
N PRO A 279 9.38 6.99 -4.33
CA PRO A 279 9.26 8.21 -3.52
C PRO A 279 7.80 8.60 -3.22
N VAL A 280 6.82 7.85 -3.73
CA VAL A 280 5.39 8.20 -3.71
C VAL A 280 4.56 7.16 -2.95
N GLU A 281 4.97 6.84 -1.74
CA GLU A 281 4.25 5.89 -0.88
C GLU A 281 3.53 6.64 0.24
N THR A 282 2.36 6.14 0.63
CA THR A 282 1.64 6.60 1.82
C THR A 282 1.91 5.75 3.06
N GLN A 283 2.38 4.53 2.87
CA GLN A 283 2.95 3.67 3.90
C GLN A 283 3.95 2.65 3.34
N GLY A 284 3.69 2.12 2.12
CA GLY A 284 4.53 1.07 1.55
C GLY A 284 4.25 -0.31 2.17
N LEU A 285 3.03 -0.84 2.00
CA LEU A 285 2.62 -2.16 2.52
C LEU A 285 3.61 -3.27 2.22
N VAL A 286 4.24 -3.27 1.03
CA VAL A 286 5.24 -4.27 0.62
C VAL A 286 6.50 -4.24 1.50
N ALA A 287 6.86 -3.09 2.08
CA ALA A 287 7.94 -3.00 3.06
C ALA A 287 7.54 -3.67 4.39
N LEU A 288 6.30 -3.44 4.86
CA LEU A 288 5.79 -4.09 6.07
C LEU A 288 5.66 -5.61 5.89
N GLU A 289 5.23 -6.07 4.70
CA GLU A 289 5.17 -7.49 4.34
C GLU A 289 6.58 -8.12 4.36
N SER A 290 7.57 -7.39 3.83
CA SER A 290 8.99 -7.77 3.86
C SER A 290 9.50 -7.92 5.31
N PHE A 291 9.24 -6.94 6.17
CA PHE A 291 9.60 -7.00 7.60
C PHE A 291 8.95 -8.19 8.31
N ALA A 292 7.65 -8.41 8.06
CA ALA A 292 6.93 -9.53 8.66
C ALA A 292 7.52 -10.89 8.29
N CYS A 293 8.19 -10.99 7.13
CA CYS A 293 8.92 -12.17 6.66
C CYS A 293 10.39 -12.20 7.10
N GLY A 294 10.88 -11.18 7.80
CA GLY A 294 12.27 -11.08 8.27
C GLY A 294 13.26 -10.59 7.22
N THR A 295 12.78 -9.90 6.18
CA THR A 295 13.63 -9.36 5.11
C THR A 295 13.78 -7.85 5.26
N PRO A 296 15.02 -7.34 5.48
CA PRO A 296 15.27 -5.91 5.64
C PRO A 296 15.05 -5.14 4.34
N VAL A 297 14.75 -3.85 4.46
CA VAL A 297 14.38 -2.99 3.34
C VAL A 297 15.43 -1.90 3.13
N VAL A 298 15.82 -1.69 1.87
CA VAL A 298 16.54 -0.48 1.47
C VAL A 298 15.53 0.45 0.81
N GLY A 299 15.20 1.52 1.50
CA GLY A 299 14.15 2.47 1.11
C GLY A 299 14.70 3.84 0.73
N VAL A 300 14.06 4.51 -0.24
CA VAL A 300 14.37 5.92 -0.49
C VAL A 300 13.92 6.75 0.73
N ASP A 301 14.74 7.69 1.17
CA ASP A 301 14.38 8.65 2.22
C ASP A 301 13.41 9.71 1.66
N SER A 302 12.15 9.31 1.53
CA SER A 302 11.10 10.17 0.98
C SER A 302 9.70 9.67 1.36
N GLY A 303 8.85 10.59 1.77
CA GLY A 303 7.46 10.29 2.11
C GLY A 303 7.36 9.22 3.21
N ALA A 304 6.39 8.33 3.08
CA ALA A 304 6.15 7.33 4.11
C ALA A 304 7.27 6.30 4.31
N LEU A 305 8.21 6.17 3.37
CA LEU A 305 9.34 5.23 3.57
C LEU A 305 10.33 5.74 4.61
N SER A 306 10.44 7.07 4.80
CA SER A 306 11.22 7.67 5.90
C SER A 306 10.68 7.27 7.28
N ASP A 307 9.36 7.00 7.40
CA ASP A 307 8.73 6.54 8.66
C ASP A 307 8.70 5.01 8.76
N THR A 308 8.54 4.33 7.61
CA THR A 308 8.32 2.87 7.59
C THR A 308 9.60 2.10 7.83
N VAL A 309 10.72 2.56 7.23
CA VAL A 309 12.04 1.97 7.41
C VAL A 309 12.76 2.72 8.54
N ASP A 310 13.11 2.03 9.62
CA ASP A 310 13.95 2.60 10.68
C ASP A 310 15.41 2.43 10.26
N ASP A 311 16.08 3.56 9.92
CA ASP A 311 17.46 3.56 9.40
C ASP A 311 18.44 2.94 10.40
N GLY A 312 19.19 1.94 9.91
CA GLY A 312 20.10 1.16 10.73
C GLY A 312 19.44 0.09 11.62
N GLU A 313 18.11 0.01 11.68
CA GLU A 313 17.38 -0.97 12.49
C GLU A 313 16.65 -2.02 11.65
N THR A 314 15.81 -1.59 10.69
CA THR A 314 15.06 -2.51 9.81
C THR A 314 15.53 -2.48 8.36
N GLY A 315 16.56 -1.69 8.11
CA GLY A 315 17.16 -1.49 6.80
C GLY A 315 17.97 -0.20 6.75
N TYR A 316 18.16 0.32 5.55
CA TYR A 316 18.88 1.58 5.36
C TYR A 316 18.16 2.48 4.37
N HIS A 317 18.29 3.80 4.58
CA HIS A 317 17.82 4.81 3.65
C HIS A 317 18.90 5.22 2.62
N PHE A 318 18.43 5.75 1.50
CA PHE A 318 19.25 6.48 0.55
C PHE A 318 18.50 7.72 0.04
N GLU A 319 19.23 8.76 -0.35
CA GLU A 319 18.65 9.98 -0.88
C GLU A 319 18.08 9.76 -2.29
N ARG A 320 16.96 10.40 -2.60
CA ARG A 320 16.33 10.31 -3.92
C ARG A 320 17.28 10.77 -5.03
N GLY A 321 17.55 9.87 -5.99
CA GLY A 321 18.44 10.12 -7.13
C GLY A 321 19.92 9.87 -6.85
N ASP A 322 20.27 9.55 -5.61
CA ASP A 322 21.63 9.15 -5.25
C ASP A 322 21.82 7.64 -5.47
N VAL A 323 22.32 7.28 -6.66
CA VAL A 323 22.55 5.87 -7.04
C VAL A 323 23.72 5.26 -6.26
N ASP A 324 24.76 6.05 -5.96
CA ASP A 324 25.90 5.56 -5.18
C ASP A 324 25.49 5.32 -3.73
N GLY A 325 24.74 6.25 -3.12
CA GLY A 325 24.16 6.07 -1.78
C GLY A 325 23.19 4.88 -1.73
N PHE A 326 22.46 4.60 -2.80
CA PHE A 326 21.61 3.41 -2.88
C PHE A 326 22.44 2.12 -2.90
N ALA A 327 23.52 2.06 -3.69
CA ALA A 327 24.44 0.92 -3.71
C ALA A 327 25.09 0.71 -2.33
N ASP A 328 25.54 1.77 -1.66
CA ASP A 328 26.11 1.71 -0.32
C ASP A 328 25.09 1.20 0.70
N ALA A 329 23.83 1.67 0.65
CA ALA A 329 22.76 1.21 1.53
C ALA A 329 22.46 -0.29 1.30
N ILE A 330 22.46 -0.77 0.04
CA ILE A 330 22.34 -2.20 -0.28
C ILE A 330 23.50 -2.99 0.35
N ALA A 331 24.74 -2.54 0.12
CA ALA A 331 25.94 -3.22 0.64
C ALA A 331 25.93 -3.32 2.17
N ARG A 332 25.54 -2.25 2.87
CA ARG A 332 25.39 -2.22 4.33
C ARG A 332 24.30 -3.18 4.81
N THR A 333 23.13 -3.15 4.15
CA THR A 333 22.02 -4.06 4.48
C THR A 333 22.44 -5.53 4.36
N LEU A 334 23.15 -5.87 3.29
CA LEU A 334 23.64 -7.24 3.07
C LEU A 334 24.73 -7.65 4.08
N ALA A 335 25.56 -6.71 4.53
CA ALA A 335 26.58 -6.97 5.54
C ALA A 335 26.00 -7.20 6.95
N GLU A 336 24.87 -6.56 7.26
CA GLU A 336 24.23 -6.60 8.57
C GLU A 336 22.90 -7.37 8.57
N ARG A 337 22.65 -8.18 7.53
CA ARG A 337 21.39 -8.83 7.25
C ARG A 337 20.80 -9.57 8.45
N GLU A 338 21.59 -10.35 9.17
CA GLU A 338 21.09 -11.17 10.29
C GLU A 338 20.50 -10.29 11.39
N ARG A 339 21.23 -9.24 11.82
CA ARG A 339 20.78 -8.28 12.83
C ARG A 339 19.53 -7.52 12.39
N LEU A 340 19.52 -7.01 11.15
CA LEU A 340 18.37 -6.28 10.59
C LEU A 340 17.14 -7.18 10.47
N SER A 341 17.34 -8.46 10.11
CA SER A 341 16.27 -9.46 10.03
C SER A 341 15.63 -9.72 11.40
N GLU A 342 16.42 -9.87 12.45
CA GLU A 342 15.90 -10.03 13.83
C GLU A 342 15.06 -8.81 14.22
N ASN A 343 15.55 -7.60 14.00
CA ASN A 343 14.83 -6.37 14.27
C ASN A 343 13.52 -6.25 13.48
N CYS A 344 13.51 -6.66 12.19
CA CYS A 344 12.27 -6.73 11.40
C CYS A 344 11.23 -7.65 12.04
N LEU A 345 11.66 -8.81 12.52
CA LEU A 345 10.77 -9.77 13.18
C LEU A 345 10.24 -9.25 14.52
N ASP A 346 11.03 -8.50 15.27
CA ASP A 346 10.61 -7.88 16.54
C ASP A 346 9.48 -6.85 16.33
N ARG A 347 9.42 -6.23 15.15
CA ARG A 347 8.35 -5.27 14.80
C ARG A 347 7.02 -5.92 14.42
N ARG A 348 6.94 -7.24 14.25
CA ARG A 348 5.74 -7.91 13.74
C ARG A 348 4.46 -7.57 14.50
N ALA A 349 4.53 -7.41 15.82
CA ALA A 349 3.35 -7.07 16.62
C ALA A 349 2.84 -5.66 16.28
N SER A 350 3.72 -4.67 16.18
CA SER A 350 3.37 -3.26 15.93
C SER A 350 2.90 -3.00 14.48
N ILE A 351 3.38 -3.79 13.52
CA ILE A 351 2.96 -3.69 12.12
C ILE A 351 1.79 -4.60 11.76
N SER A 352 1.23 -5.34 12.72
CA SER A 352 0.16 -6.30 12.46
C SER A 352 -1.18 -5.64 12.16
N VAL A 353 -2.03 -6.32 11.41
CA VAL A 353 -3.42 -5.91 11.21
C VAL A 353 -4.22 -5.91 12.52
N ASP A 354 -3.82 -6.72 13.50
CA ASP A 354 -4.42 -6.69 14.83
C ASP A 354 -4.20 -5.37 15.53
N HIS A 355 -2.96 -4.86 15.51
CA HIS A 355 -2.62 -3.56 16.05
C HIS A 355 -3.39 -2.43 15.33
N ALA A 356 -3.49 -2.47 14.00
CA ALA A 356 -4.27 -1.51 13.23
C ALA A 356 -5.74 -1.51 13.64
N VAL A 357 -6.34 -2.68 13.81
CA VAL A 357 -7.74 -2.83 14.22
C VAL A 357 -7.98 -2.40 15.68
N ASP A 358 -6.99 -2.55 16.58
CA ASP A 358 -7.06 -1.99 17.92
C ASP A 358 -7.14 -0.46 17.87
N ARG A 359 -6.29 0.19 17.07
CA ARG A 359 -6.34 1.64 16.86
C ARG A 359 -7.65 2.11 16.24
N LEU A 360 -8.18 1.36 15.24
CA LEU A 360 -9.49 1.64 14.66
C LEU A 360 -10.62 1.57 15.71
N ALA A 361 -10.58 0.58 16.59
CA ALA A 361 -11.60 0.42 17.64
C ALA A 361 -11.61 1.62 18.61
N GLU A 362 -10.42 2.14 18.97
CA GLU A 362 -10.29 3.35 19.80
C GLU A 362 -10.93 4.57 19.11
N ILE A 363 -10.63 4.80 17.83
CA ILE A 363 -11.16 5.92 17.05
C ILE A 363 -12.67 5.80 16.87
N TYR A 364 -13.16 4.61 16.52
CA TYR A 364 -14.61 4.39 16.36
C TYR A 364 -15.38 4.59 17.66
N ALA A 365 -14.81 4.20 18.78
CA ALA A 365 -15.43 4.45 20.09
C ALA A 365 -15.43 5.96 20.43
N ALA A 366 -14.37 6.69 20.09
CA ALA A 366 -14.25 8.12 20.37
C ALA A 366 -15.25 8.98 19.57
N VAL A 367 -15.46 8.70 18.28
CA VAL A 367 -16.39 9.48 17.43
C VAL A 367 -17.88 9.23 17.74
N ARG A 368 -18.21 8.24 18.56
CA ARG A 368 -19.58 7.92 18.99
C ARG A 368 -19.99 8.58 20.29
N GLN A 369 -19.08 9.17 21.02
CA GLN A 369 -19.35 9.90 22.27
C GLN A 369 -19.86 11.32 21.99
#